data_c85dfa7ae1cedc3233a78cb1dc71f859
#
_entry.id   c85dfa7ae1cedc3233a78cb1dc71f859
#
_cell.length_a   1.000
_cell.length_b   1.000
_cell.length_c   1.000
_cell.angle_alpha   90.00
_cell.angle_beta   90.00
_cell.angle_gamma   90.00
#
_symmetry.space_group_name_H-M   'P 1'
#
loop_
_entity.id
_entity.type
_entity.pdbx_description
1 polymer ?
#
loop_
_entity_poly.entity_id
_entity_poly.type
_entity_poly.pdbx_seq_one_letter_code
_entity_poly.pdbx_strand_id
1 'polypeptide(L)'
;MKAYPLEACGLISGPTIGSEADVVDEFHPCVNMAGSARVYTIDPKDHLRIEREVENRDNEVIGVVHSHTHSEPFPSPTDVGQAPDPNWHYIIVSLKRESPETRCYRIIDGDIAEETLQILN
;
A
#
# COMPACT_ATOMS: atom_id res chain seq x y z
N MET A 1 -9.53 9.67 -7.56
CA MET A 1 -8.51 9.86 -6.51
C MET A 1 -7.98 11.28 -6.56
N LYS A 2 -7.79 11.89 -5.41
CA LYS A 2 -7.40 13.31 -5.31
C LYS A 2 -6.02 13.61 -5.89
N ALA A 3 -5.14 12.62 -5.92
CA ALA A 3 -3.75 12.80 -6.39
C ALA A 3 -3.58 12.63 -7.89
N TYR A 4 -4.60 12.18 -8.61
CA TYR A 4 -4.51 12.00 -10.06
C TYR A 4 -4.15 13.34 -10.74
N PRO A 5 -3.18 13.40 -11.71
CA PRO A 5 -2.48 12.26 -12.34
C PRO A 5 -1.26 11.76 -11.58
N LEU A 6 -0.95 12.26 -10.40
CA LEU A 6 0.16 11.78 -9.58
C LEU A 6 -0.24 10.47 -8.90
N GLU A 7 0.74 9.62 -8.60
CA GLU A 7 0.47 8.41 -7.83
C GLU A 7 0.06 8.79 -6.42
N ALA A 8 -1.05 8.23 -5.96
CA ALA A 8 -1.50 8.37 -4.58
C ALA A 8 -0.91 7.21 -3.76
N CYS A 9 -0.69 7.44 -2.48
CA CYS A 9 -0.18 6.40 -1.59
C CYS A 9 -0.77 6.56 -0.18
N GLY A 10 -0.69 5.48 0.58
CA GLY A 10 -1.08 5.45 1.98
C GLY A 10 -0.69 4.15 2.62
N LEU A 11 -0.81 4.10 3.94
CA LEU A 11 -0.53 2.91 4.73
C LEU A 11 -1.82 2.24 5.16
N ILE A 12 -1.77 0.94 5.35
CA ILE A 12 -2.89 0.17 5.90
C ILE A 12 -2.49 -0.45 7.22
N SER A 13 -3.43 -0.51 8.15
CA SER A 13 -3.19 -1.05 9.47
C SER A 13 -4.28 -2.05 9.87
N GLY A 14 -3.93 -2.94 10.80
CA GLY A 14 -4.83 -3.94 11.33
C GLY A 14 -4.37 -4.46 12.67
N PRO A 15 -5.09 -5.43 13.27
CA PRO A 15 -4.78 -5.93 14.61
C PRO A 15 -3.41 -6.57 14.71
N THR A 16 -2.73 -6.34 15.84
CA THR A 16 -1.44 -6.97 16.13
C THR A 16 -1.59 -8.41 16.59
N ILE A 17 -2.77 -8.75 17.15
CA ILE A 17 -3.06 -10.10 17.64
C ILE A 17 -4.14 -10.66 16.75
N GLY A 18 -3.81 -11.73 16.05
CA GLY A 18 -4.67 -11.99 15.10
C GLY A 18 -5.19 -13.28 14.64
N SER A 19 -5.99 -13.19 13.64
CA SER A 19 -6.51 -14.28 12.85
C SER A 19 -5.42 -14.77 11.89
N GLU A 20 -5.66 -15.92 11.27
CA GLU A 20 -4.75 -16.48 10.26
C GLU A 20 -4.60 -15.59 9.04
N ALA A 21 -5.59 -14.74 8.78
CA ALA A 21 -5.56 -13.78 7.68
C ALA A 21 -5.45 -12.37 8.25
N ASP A 22 -4.61 -11.54 7.64
CA ASP A 22 -4.53 -10.13 8.03
C ASP A 22 -5.79 -9.39 7.61
N VAL A 23 -6.29 -8.57 8.50
CA VAL A 23 -7.49 -7.75 8.27
C VAL A 23 -7.07 -6.30 8.25
N VAL A 24 -7.48 -5.57 7.21
CA VAL A 24 -7.26 -4.13 7.12
C VAL A 24 -8.40 -3.42 7.84
N ASP A 25 -8.10 -2.77 8.95
CA ASP A 25 -9.07 -1.98 9.70
C ASP A 25 -9.14 -0.54 9.21
N GLU A 26 -8.00 0.00 8.78
CA GLU A 26 -7.90 1.42 8.49
C GLU A 26 -6.94 1.69 7.34
N PHE A 27 -7.29 2.67 6.50
CA PHE A 27 -6.42 3.22 5.47
C PHE A 27 -5.99 4.63 5.90
N HIS A 28 -4.69 4.89 5.83
CA HIS A 28 -4.10 6.18 6.23
C HIS A 28 -3.50 6.86 5.02
N PRO A 29 -4.17 7.87 4.45
CA PRO A 29 -3.61 8.61 3.32
C PRO A 29 -2.27 9.25 3.69
N CYS A 30 -1.31 9.20 2.78
CA CYS A 30 0.00 9.78 2.96
C CYS A 30 0.33 10.73 1.82
N VAL A 31 1.25 11.65 2.10
CA VAL A 31 1.79 12.53 1.06
C VAL A 31 2.76 11.72 0.21
N ASN A 32 2.63 11.84 -1.11
CA ASN A 32 3.61 11.26 -2.04
C ASN A 32 4.74 12.27 -2.22
N MET A 33 5.85 12.04 -1.53
CA MET A 33 7.00 12.94 -1.57
C MET A 33 7.68 13.00 -2.93
N ALA A 34 7.51 11.96 -3.76
CA ALA A 34 8.10 11.95 -5.10
C ALA A 34 7.38 12.91 -6.05
N GLY A 35 6.09 13.19 -5.81
CA GLY A 35 5.31 14.07 -6.66
C GLY A 35 5.26 13.63 -8.11
N SER A 36 5.25 12.31 -8.35
CA SER A 36 5.39 11.73 -9.69
C SER A 36 4.16 10.92 -10.08
N ALA A 37 3.88 10.85 -11.39
CA ALA A 37 2.86 9.97 -11.94
C ALA A 37 3.34 8.52 -12.08
N ARG A 38 4.62 8.23 -11.82
CA ARG A 38 5.23 6.92 -12.03
C ARG A 38 5.84 6.30 -10.79
N VAL A 39 6.11 7.12 -9.76
CA VAL A 39 6.81 6.70 -8.54
C VAL A 39 6.09 7.31 -7.35
N TYR A 40 6.04 6.57 -6.25
CA TYR A 40 5.58 7.13 -4.99
C TYR A 40 6.67 7.00 -3.94
N THR A 41 6.67 7.92 -2.97
CA THR A 41 7.53 7.84 -1.78
C THR A 41 6.72 8.38 -0.60
N ILE A 42 6.52 7.53 0.40
CA ILE A 42 5.77 7.94 1.59
C ILE A 42 6.63 8.86 2.45
N ASP A 43 6.04 9.98 2.89
CA ASP A 43 6.70 10.89 3.82
C ASP A 43 7.05 10.14 5.12
N PRO A 44 8.34 10.09 5.51
CA PRO A 44 8.73 9.42 6.76
C PRO A 44 8.03 9.97 8.01
N LYS A 45 7.65 11.22 8.01
CA LYS A 45 6.90 11.82 9.12
C LYS A 45 5.49 11.25 9.22
N ASP A 46 4.83 11.04 8.07
CA ASP A 46 3.52 10.39 8.02
C ASP A 46 3.62 8.95 8.51
N HIS A 47 4.64 8.22 8.06
CA HIS A 47 4.85 6.84 8.46
C HIS A 47 5.02 6.72 9.98
N LEU A 48 5.89 7.55 10.56
CA LEU A 48 6.13 7.52 12.01
C LEU A 48 4.87 7.89 12.80
N ARG A 49 4.16 8.92 12.37
CA ARG A 49 2.92 9.35 13.03
C ARG A 49 1.87 8.24 13.02
N ILE A 50 1.70 7.61 11.87
CA ILE A 50 0.71 6.53 11.70
C ILE A 50 1.07 5.33 12.56
N GLU A 51 2.35 4.92 12.59
CA GLU A 51 2.78 3.81 13.43
C GLU A 51 2.44 4.05 14.90
N ARG A 52 2.69 5.26 15.41
CA ARG A 52 2.38 5.61 16.79
C ARG A 52 0.88 5.62 17.07
N GLU A 53 0.09 6.16 16.16
CA GLU A 53 -1.36 6.22 16.31
C GLU A 53 -1.98 4.82 16.38
N VAL A 54 -1.56 3.92 15.50
CA VAL A 54 -2.15 2.58 15.45
C VAL A 54 -1.66 1.70 16.59
N GLU A 55 -0.42 1.87 17.05
CA GLU A 55 0.09 1.16 18.22
C GLU A 55 -0.74 1.45 19.48
N ASN A 56 -1.21 2.68 19.61
CA ASN A 56 -2.07 3.09 20.73
C ASN A 56 -3.44 2.39 20.70
N ARG A 57 -3.79 1.74 19.61
CA ARG A 57 -5.06 1.01 19.42
C ARG A 57 -4.84 -0.49 19.29
N ASP A 58 -3.68 -0.99 19.69
CA ASP A 58 -3.28 -2.39 19.53
C ASP A 58 -3.33 -2.86 18.07
N ASN A 59 -3.02 -1.95 17.16
CA ASN A 59 -2.90 -2.23 15.73
C ASN A 59 -1.46 -2.02 15.27
N GLU A 60 -1.15 -2.48 14.07
CA GLU A 60 0.15 -2.26 13.44
C GLU A 60 -0.02 -1.93 11.96
N VAL A 61 0.98 -1.29 11.39
CA VAL A 61 1.03 -1.06 9.94
C VAL A 61 1.34 -2.41 9.28
N ILE A 62 0.49 -2.85 8.38
CA ILE A 62 0.61 -4.15 7.73
C ILE A 62 0.86 -4.05 6.23
N GLY A 63 0.92 -2.85 5.69
CA GLY A 63 1.20 -2.70 4.27
C GLY A 63 1.03 -1.29 3.75
N VAL A 64 1.11 -1.19 2.45
CA VAL A 64 1.03 0.07 1.72
C VAL A 64 0.08 -0.10 0.54
N VAL A 65 -0.65 0.97 0.23
CA VAL A 65 -1.49 1.07 -0.96
C VAL A 65 -0.96 2.22 -1.81
N HIS A 66 -0.80 1.98 -3.10
CA HIS A 66 -0.50 3.06 -4.02
C HIS A 66 -1.23 2.84 -5.34
N SER A 67 -1.39 3.92 -6.11
CA SER A 67 -2.06 3.87 -7.39
C SER A 67 -1.06 3.88 -8.54
N HIS A 68 -1.38 3.14 -9.60
CA HIS A 68 -0.72 3.24 -10.89
C HIS A 68 -1.66 4.00 -11.83
N THR A 69 -1.24 5.18 -12.29
CA THR A 69 -2.13 6.02 -13.09
C THR A 69 -2.25 5.54 -14.54
N HIS A 70 -1.19 4.97 -15.10
CA HIS A 70 -1.13 4.58 -16.50
C HIS A 70 -0.64 3.16 -16.77
N SER A 71 -0.35 2.38 -15.74
CA SER A 71 0.18 1.03 -15.87
C SER A 71 -0.71 -0.02 -15.23
N GLU A 72 -0.42 -1.28 -15.54
CA GLU A 72 -1.13 -2.43 -14.97
C GLU A 72 -0.98 -2.48 -13.45
N PRO A 73 -1.91 -3.13 -12.71
CA PRO A 73 -1.81 -3.28 -11.26
C PRO A 73 -0.80 -4.35 -10.88
N PHE A 74 0.47 -4.12 -11.24
CA PHE A 74 1.58 -5.03 -10.99
C PHE A 74 2.78 -4.22 -10.51
N PRO A 75 3.56 -4.70 -9.51
CA PRO A 75 4.70 -3.95 -9.00
C PRO A 75 5.72 -3.62 -10.08
N SER A 76 6.09 -2.35 -10.19
CA SER A 76 7.15 -1.91 -11.09
C SER A 76 8.51 -2.27 -10.51
N PRO A 77 9.60 -2.25 -11.30
CA PRO A 77 10.95 -2.43 -10.75
C PRO A 77 11.27 -1.44 -9.63
N THR A 78 10.76 -0.22 -9.70
CA THR A 78 10.93 0.78 -8.64
C THR A 78 10.17 0.38 -7.39
N ASP A 79 8.93 -0.13 -7.54
CA ASP A 79 8.14 -0.61 -6.41
C ASP A 79 8.86 -1.74 -5.68
N VAL A 80 9.43 -2.68 -6.42
CA VAL A 80 10.20 -3.79 -5.85
C VAL A 80 11.43 -3.28 -5.10
N GLY A 81 12.15 -2.34 -5.71
CA GLY A 81 13.36 -1.77 -5.09
C GLY A 81 13.08 -0.96 -3.84
N GLN A 82 11.87 -0.42 -3.70
CA GLN A 82 11.48 0.38 -2.56
C GLN A 82 10.66 -0.38 -1.52
N ALA A 83 10.42 -1.68 -1.71
CA ALA A 83 9.63 -2.48 -0.79
C ALA A 83 10.34 -2.58 0.57
N PRO A 84 9.85 -1.89 1.62
CA PRO A 84 10.62 -1.76 2.87
C PRO A 84 10.50 -2.98 3.78
N ASP A 85 9.45 -3.78 3.65
CA ASP A 85 9.18 -4.84 4.62
C ASP A 85 8.60 -6.08 3.93
N PRO A 86 9.26 -7.26 4.08
CA PRO A 86 8.77 -8.49 3.48
C PRO A 86 7.48 -9.01 4.11
N ASN A 87 7.10 -8.51 5.28
CA ASN A 87 5.85 -8.90 5.95
C ASN A 87 4.66 -8.03 5.55
N TRP A 88 4.90 -6.96 4.79
CA TRP A 88 3.83 -6.07 4.36
C TRP A 88 3.09 -6.61 3.15
N HIS A 89 1.85 -6.19 3.06
CA HIS A 89 1.02 -6.38 1.87
C HIS A 89 1.16 -5.14 0.99
N TYR A 90 1.34 -5.35 -0.31
CA TYR A 90 1.51 -4.26 -1.28
C TYR A 90 0.28 -4.25 -2.17
N ILE A 91 -0.60 -3.28 -1.94
CA ILE A 91 -1.85 -3.15 -2.69
C ILE A 91 -1.68 -2.08 -3.75
N ILE A 92 -2.01 -2.43 -4.98
CA ILE A 92 -1.90 -1.53 -6.12
C ILE A 92 -3.30 -1.35 -6.73
N VAL A 93 -3.69 -0.08 -6.90
CA VAL A 93 -4.93 0.28 -7.59
C VAL A 93 -4.54 0.88 -8.92
N SER A 94 -4.86 0.20 -10.01
CA SER A 94 -4.58 0.71 -11.35
C SER A 94 -5.74 1.52 -11.89
N LEU A 95 -5.41 2.70 -12.41
CA LEU A 95 -6.36 3.60 -13.05
C LEU A 95 -6.19 3.60 -14.57
N LYS A 96 -5.48 2.59 -15.11
CA LYS A 96 -5.21 2.49 -16.54
C LYS A 96 -6.47 2.32 -17.38
N ARG A 97 -7.43 1.58 -16.84
CA ARG A 97 -8.71 1.33 -17.51
C ARG A 97 -9.83 2.14 -16.88
N GLU A 98 -10.98 2.15 -17.53
CA GLU A 98 -12.17 2.86 -17.08
C GLU A 98 -12.57 2.49 -15.65
N SER A 99 -12.52 1.17 -15.35
CA SER A 99 -12.80 0.69 -14.00
C SER A 99 -11.49 0.43 -13.29
N PRO A 100 -11.29 0.96 -12.06
CA PRO A 100 -10.09 0.69 -11.29
C PRO A 100 -9.94 -0.81 -10.98
N GLU A 101 -8.71 -1.31 -11.10
CA GLU A 101 -8.35 -2.68 -10.74
C GLU A 101 -7.48 -2.66 -9.49
N THR A 102 -7.81 -3.50 -8.51
CA THR A 102 -7.06 -3.58 -7.25
C THR A 102 -6.49 -4.98 -7.10
N ARG A 103 -5.17 -5.06 -6.86
CA ARG A 103 -4.47 -6.32 -6.61
C ARG A 103 -3.53 -6.18 -5.44
N CYS A 104 -3.25 -7.29 -4.79
CA CYS A 104 -2.40 -7.35 -3.61
C CYS A 104 -1.22 -8.29 -3.84
N TYR A 105 -0.05 -7.90 -3.36
CA TYR A 105 1.19 -8.66 -3.56
C TYR A 105 2.01 -8.73 -2.28
N ARG A 106 2.84 -9.80 -2.20
CA ARG A 106 3.98 -9.87 -1.29
C ARG A 106 5.24 -9.65 -2.10
N ILE A 107 6.20 -8.93 -1.52
CA ILE A 107 7.51 -8.70 -2.15
C ILE A 107 8.58 -9.09 -1.14
N ILE A 108 9.26 -10.20 -1.40
CA ILE A 108 10.27 -10.77 -0.49
C ILE A 108 11.56 -10.97 -1.27
N ASP A 109 12.62 -10.26 -0.89
CA ASP A 109 13.93 -10.33 -1.54
C ASP A 109 13.85 -10.18 -3.07
N GLY A 110 12.98 -9.28 -3.53
CA GLY A 110 12.77 -9.03 -4.95
C GLY A 110 11.79 -9.98 -5.63
N ASP A 111 11.36 -11.03 -4.95
CA ASP A 111 10.37 -11.97 -5.51
C ASP A 111 8.96 -11.47 -5.24
N ILE A 112 8.15 -11.46 -6.29
CA ILE A 112 6.77 -10.97 -6.26
C ILE A 112 5.80 -12.16 -6.27
N ALA A 113 4.87 -12.18 -5.31
CA ALA A 113 3.81 -13.18 -5.28
C ALA A 113 2.47 -12.49 -5.09
N GLU A 114 1.50 -12.79 -5.96
CA GLU A 114 0.16 -12.21 -5.81
C GLU A 114 -0.60 -12.91 -4.68
N GLU A 115 -1.30 -12.10 -3.88
CA GLU A 115 -2.15 -12.57 -2.79
C GLU A 115 -3.62 -12.36 -3.11
N THR A 116 -4.47 -13.19 -2.51
CA THR A 116 -5.91 -12.99 -2.59
C THR A 116 -6.33 -11.79 -1.75
N LEU A 117 -7.04 -10.86 -2.36
CA LEU A 117 -7.62 -9.70 -1.68
C LEU A 117 -9.12 -9.87 -1.66
N GLN A 118 -9.70 -9.93 -0.46
CA GLN A 118 -11.13 -10.04 -0.28
C GLN A 118 -11.68 -8.76 0.34
N ILE A 119 -12.68 -8.17 -0.30
CA ILE A 119 -13.34 -6.98 0.22
C ILE A 119 -14.52 -7.43 1.06
N LEU A 120 -14.52 -7.03 2.34
CA LEU A 120 -15.59 -7.34 3.28
C LEU A 120 -16.52 -6.15 3.41
N ASN A 121 -17.79 -6.39 3.26
CA ASN A 121 -18.82 -5.34 3.41
C ASN A 121 -19.51 -5.42 4.76
#